data_2312e2e274577e2cc6462435c11ec86c
#
_entry.id   2312e2e274577e2cc6462435c11ec86c
#
_cell.length_a   1.000
_cell.length_b   1.000
_cell.length_c   1.000
_cell.angle_alpha   90.00
_cell.angle_beta   90.00
_cell.angle_gamma   90.00
#
_symmetry.space_group_name_H-M   'P 1'
#
loop_
_entity.id
_entity.type
_entity.pdbx_description
1 polymer ?
#
loop_
_entity_poly.entity_id
_entity_poly.type
_entity_poly.pdbx_seq_one_letter_code
_entity_poly.pdbx_strand_id
1 'polypeptide(L)'
;SMAQQQPQMPPIPTDPNVRIGKLENGLTYYIRHNELPENRADFYIAQKVGSILEEENQRGLAHFLEHMCFNGTTNFPGKGIINWLETIGVRFGENLNAYTSIDETVYNINNVPVIRDGIVDSCLLILHDWANDLTLAEAEIDNERGVIHEEWRTGQGAMMRMYEKALPKAFEGSKYGHRLPIGTIEVIDNFPYQALRDYYEKWYRPDQQGIVVVGDIDVDKVEAKIKEMFSHIQMPENPAERVYETIPDNKETIVTIAKDKEQPNVIVYLWHKHPAVPNEAKVSMQYLVQ
;
A
#
# COMPACT_ATOMS: atom_id res chain seq x y z
N SER A 1 15.09 40.97 -25.98
CA SER A 1 13.88 40.25 -25.59
C SER A 1 13.82 40.15 -24.09
N MET A 2 12.89 40.93 -23.49
CA MET A 2 12.59 40.81 -22.07
C MET A 2 11.90 39.48 -21.84
N ALA A 3 12.56 38.53 -21.20
CA ALA A 3 11.95 37.36 -20.67
C ALA A 3 10.98 37.80 -19.57
N GLN A 4 9.69 37.72 -19.80
CA GLN A 4 8.69 37.88 -18.76
C GLN A 4 8.94 36.79 -17.73
N GLN A 5 9.45 37.16 -16.57
CA GLN A 5 9.45 36.29 -15.40
C GLN A 5 7.99 36.01 -15.06
N GLN A 6 7.56 34.78 -15.26
CA GLN A 6 6.27 34.35 -14.75
C GLN A 6 6.27 34.55 -13.23
N PRO A 7 5.20 35.14 -12.68
CA PRO A 7 5.12 35.32 -11.25
C PRO A 7 5.22 33.95 -10.58
N GLN A 8 6.19 33.81 -9.67
CA GLN A 8 6.39 32.61 -8.93
C GLN A 8 5.19 32.41 -8.00
N MET A 9 4.43 31.35 -8.24
CA MET A 9 3.28 31.03 -7.40
C MET A 9 3.76 30.64 -5.98
N PRO A 10 3.04 31.07 -4.92
CA PRO A 10 3.42 30.75 -3.56
C PRO A 10 3.33 29.23 -3.31
N PRO A 11 4.10 28.68 -2.37
CA PRO A 11 3.96 27.28 -1.97
C PRO A 11 2.60 27.07 -1.31
N ILE A 12 2.10 25.82 -1.38
CA ILE A 12 0.90 25.42 -0.66
C ILE A 12 1.19 25.49 0.84
N PRO A 13 0.35 26.17 1.63
CA PRO A 13 0.55 26.19 3.08
C PRO A 13 0.38 24.80 3.68
N THR A 14 1.23 24.47 4.64
CA THR A 14 1.10 23.24 5.42
C THR A 14 0.03 23.42 6.49
N ASP A 15 -0.80 22.40 6.74
CA ASP A 15 -1.77 22.39 7.84
C ASP A 15 -1.00 22.40 9.18
N PRO A 16 -1.09 23.47 9.99
CA PRO A 16 -0.36 23.56 11.25
C PRO A 16 -0.88 22.61 12.33
N ASN A 17 -2.07 22.03 12.13
CA ASN A 17 -2.70 21.13 13.09
C ASN A 17 -2.37 19.65 12.85
N VAL A 18 -1.60 19.33 11.82
CA VAL A 18 -1.08 17.99 11.62
C VAL A 18 0.19 17.82 12.46
N ARG A 19 0.16 16.88 13.40
CA ARG A 19 1.34 16.46 14.12
C ARG A 19 2.11 15.45 13.30
N ILE A 20 3.32 15.83 12.86
CA ILE A 20 4.21 14.97 12.08
C ILE A 20 5.40 14.60 12.95
N GLY A 21 5.73 13.31 12.99
CA GLY A 21 6.91 12.84 13.70
C GLY A 21 7.56 11.66 13.01
N LYS A 22 8.80 11.38 13.42
CA LYS A 22 9.59 10.25 12.94
C LYS A 22 10.27 9.60 14.12
N LEU A 23 10.09 8.30 14.29
CA LEU A 23 10.76 7.53 15.31
C LEU A 23 12.22 7.29 14.93
N GLU A 24 13.06 6.96 15.91
CA GLU A 24 14.48 6.66 15.66
C GLU A 24 14.68 5.46 14.70
N ASN A 25 13.74 4.52 14.69
CA ASN A 25 13.77 3.39 13.75
C ASN A 25 13.36 3.75 12.32
N GLY A 26 12.92 4.99 12.07
CA GLY A 26 12.56 5.49 10.75
C GLY A 26 11.08 5.54 10.43
N LEU A 27 10.20 4.99 11.29
CA LEU A 27 8.76 5.06 11.09
C LEU A 27 8.27 6.50 11.20
N THR A 28 7.47 6.92 10.22
CA THR A 28 6.85 8.27 10.18
C THR A 28 5.39 8.18 10.60
N TYR A 29 4.90 9.20 11.30
CA TYR A 29 3.48 9.28 11.65
C TYR A 29 2.92 10.67 11.44
N TYR A 30 1.61 10.69 11.15
CA TYR A 30 0.80 11.89 10.94
C TYR A 30 -0.46 11.77 11.79
N ILE A 31 -0.70 12.73 12.65
CA ILE A 31 -1.86 12.72 13.55
C ILE A 31 -2.59 14.05 13.40
N ARG A 32 -3.89 14.00 13.15
CA ARG A 32 -4.72 15.17 12.96
C ARG A 32 -6.01 15.03 13.76
N HIS A 33 -6.26 15.95 14.70
CA HIS A 33 -7.55 16.04 15.37
C HIS A 33 -8.61 16.56 14.39
N ASN A 34 -9.74 15.88 14.32
CA ASN A 34 -10.93 16.29 13.57
C ASN A 34 -12.17 15.71 14.25
N GLU A 35 -13.00 16.57 14.82
CA GLU A 35 -14.21 16.18 15.58
C GLU A 35 -15.47 15.99 14.72
N LEU A 36 -15.35 16.03 13.40
CA LEU A 36 -16.48 15.83 12.49
C LEU A 36 -16.24 14.60 11.58
N PRO A 37 -17.02 13.52 11.81
CA PRO A 37 -18.07 13.35 12.83
C PRO A 37 -17.49 13.12 14.24
N GLU A 38 -18.26 13.52 15.26
CA GLU A 38 -17.87 13.28 16.67
C GLU A 38 -17.70 11.80 16.98
N ASN A 39 -16.74 11.49 17.86
CA ASN A 39 -16.43 10.14 18.34
C ASN A 39 -16.06 9.14 17.23
N ARG A 40 -15.49 9.61 16.14
CA ARG A 40 -15.03 8.78 15.03
C ARG A 40 -13.57 9.07 14.71
N ALA A 41 -12.85 8.04 14.30
CA ALA A 41 -11.48 8.18 13.79
C ALA A 41 -11.17 7.17 12.71
N ASP A 42 -10.20 7.53 11.87
CA ASP A 42 -9.65 6.71 10.82
C ASP A 42 -8.19 6.39 11.12
N PHE A 43 -7.80 5.16 10.88
CA PHE A 43 -6.45 4.64 11.12
C PHE A 43 -5.90 4.05 9.83
N TYR A 44 -4.69 4.47 9.45
CA TYR A 44 -4.00 4.01 8.25
C TYR A 44 -2.59 3.58 8.58
N ILE A 45 -2.12 2.52 7.93
CA ILE A 45 -0.70 2.25 7.77
C ILE A 45 -0.40 2.08 6.29
N ALA A 46 0.56 2.88 5.80
CA ALA A 46 1.03 2.82 4.43
C ALA A 46 2.42 2.21 4.39
N GLN A 47 2.63 1.30 3.43
CA GLN A 47 3.91 0.65 3.16
C GLN A 47 4.43 1.14 1.82
N LYS A 48 5.66 1.62 1.74
CA LYS A 48 6.37 1.84 0.46
C LYS A 48 6.81 0.51 -0.13
N VAL A 49 5.93 -0.46 -0.11
CA VAL A 49 6.13 -1.86 -0.51
C VAL A 49 5.00 -2.27 -1.42
N GLY A 50 5.32 -2.68 -2.61
CA GLY A 50 4.36 -3.17 -3.58
C GLY A 50 4.98 -4.23 -4.48
N SER A 51 4.27 -4.62 -5.53
CA SER A 51 4.73 -5.70 -6.41
C SER A 51 6.05 -5.40 -7.13
N ILE A 52 6.45 -4.14 -7.25
CA ILE A 52 7.71 -3.74 -7.87
C ILE A 52 8.94 -4.33 -7.13
N LEU A 53 8.82 -4.62 -5.85
CA LEU A 53 9.89 -5.18 -5.03
C LEU A 53 10.01 -6.70 -5.12
N GLU A 54 9.07 -7.35 -5.80
CA GLU A 54 9.09 -8.80 -5.98
C GLU A 54 10.18 -9.24 -6.95
N GLU A 55 10.83 -10.36 -6.66
CA GLU A 55 11.63 -11.09 -7.63
C GLU A 55 10.73 -11.93 -8.55
N GLU A 56 11.29 -12.50 -9.63
CA GLU A 56 10.49 -13.29 -10.58
C GLU A 56 9.74 -14.45 -9.91
N ASN A 57 10.38 -15.12 -8.96
CA ASN A 57 9.78 -16.23 -8.20
C ASN A 57 8.86 -15.78 -7.05
N GLN A 58 8.65 -14.47 -6.91
CA GLN A 58 7.82 -13.86 -5.86
C GLN A 58 6.60 -13.11 -6.44
N ARG A 59 6.35 -13.22 -7.73
CA ARG A 59 5.30 -12.45 -8.40
C ARG A 59 3.92 -12.77 -7.82
N GLY A 60 3.34 -11.78 -7.14
CA GLY A 60 2.07 -11.88 -6.43
C GLY A 60 2.19 -11.88 -4.90
N LEU A 61 3.40 -11.97 -4.33
CA LEU A 61 3.59 -12.04 -2.88
C LEU A 61 3.25 -10.75 -2.15
N ALA A 62 3.41 -9.59 -2.78
CA ALA A 62 2.97 -8.32 -2.18
C ALA A 62 1.47 -8.33 -1.88
N HIS A 63 0.67 -8.74 -2.84
CA HIS A 63 -0.79 -8.88 -2.70
C HIS A 63 -1.16 -10.04 -1.76
N PHE A 64 -0.42 -11.13 -1.81
CA PHE A 64 -0.64 -12.25 -0.90
C PHE A 64 -0.44 -11.84 0.57
N LEU A 65 0.59 -11.04 0.86
CA LEU A 65 0.80 -10.48 2.21
C LEU A 65 -0.37 -9.60 2.65
N GLU A 66 -0.94 -8.81 1.75
CA GLU A 66 -2.13 -8.01 2.07
C GLU A 66 -3.24 -8.91 2.62
N HIS A 67 -3.55 -10.01 1.95
CA HIS A 67 -4.55 -10.99 2.41
C HIS A 67 -4.17 -11.61 3.76
N MET A 68 -2.89 -11.92 3.95
CA MET A 68 -2.41 -12.52 5.20
C MET A 68 -2.51 -11.59 6.41
N CYS A 69 -2.56 -10.28 6.21
CA CYS A 69 -2.80 -9.31 7.28
C CYS A 69 -4.17 -9.52 7.97
N PHE A 70 -5.11 -10.17 7.32
CA PHE A 70 -6.43 -10.51 7.86
C PHE A 70 -6.54 -11.97 8.32
N ASN A 71 -5.46 -12.72 8.28
CA ASN A 71 -5.40 -14.17 8.54
C ASN A 71 -4.43 -14.55 9.68
N GLY A 72 -4.35 -13.71 10.70
CA GLY A 72 -3.61 -14.01 11.91
C GLY A 72 -2.38 -13.15 12.15
N THR A 73 -2.35 -12.56 13.32
CA THR A 73 -1.22 -11.83 13.87
C THR A 73 -0.98 -12.30 15.29
N THR A 74 0.14 -11.88 15.89
CA THR A 74 0.50 -12.28 17.26
C THR A 74 -0.61 -11.96 18.28
N ASN A 75 -1.19 -10.76 18.24
CA ASN A 75 -2.23 -10.36 19.19
C ASN A 75 -3.65 -10.68 18.72
N PHE A 76 -3.84 -10.97 17.45
CA PHE A 76 -5.13 -11.28 16.84
C PHE A 76 -5.03 -12.56 16.00
N PRO A 77 -5.03 -13.75 16.63
CA PRO A 77 -4.89 -15.00 15.88
C PRO A 77 -6.10 -15.28 14.98
N GLY A 78 -5.85 -15.92 13.85
CA GLY A 78 -6.88 -16.29 12.89
C GLY A 78 -7.63 -15.09 12.33
N LYS A 79 -8.96 -15.09 12.47
CA LYS A 79 -9.83 -13.96 12.06
C LYS A 79 -10.04 -12.92 13.16
N GLY A 80 -9.17 -12.88 14.16
CA GLY A 80 -9.32 -12.06 15.35
C GLY A 80 -9.46 -10.57 15.07
N ILE A 81 -8.76 -10.01 14.08
CA ILE A 81 -8.89 -8.60 13.69
C ILE A 81 -10.31 -8.31 13.19
N ILE A 82 -10.80 -9.07 12.24
CA ILE A 82 -12.14 -8.91 11.66
C ILE A 82 -13.20 -9.07 12.76
N ASN A 83 -13.10 -10.14 13.54
CA ASN A 83 -14.06 -10.45 14.58
C ASN A 83 -14.13 -9.37 15.65
N TRP A 84 -12.98 -8.89 16.11
CA TRP A 84 -12.94 -7.83 17.12
C TRP A 84 -13.53 -6.51 16.58
N LEU A 85 -13.17 -6.11 15.38
CA LEU A 85 -13.67 -4.88 14.75
C LEU A 85 -15.19 -4.95 14.51
N GLU A 86 -15.72 -6.11 14.14
CA GLU A 86 -17.16 -6.31 14.01
C GLU A 86 -17.90 -6.09 15.32
N THR A 87 -17.30 -6.42 16.48
CA THR A 87 -17.92 -6.18 17.80
C THR A 87 -18.14 -4.70 18.10
N ILE A 88 -17.40 -3.81 17.45
CA ILE A 88 -17.55 -2.35 17.59
C ILE A 88 -18.20 -1.68 16.37
N GLY A 89 -18.78 -2.49 15.47
CA GLY A 89 -19.51 -1.99 14.30
C GLY A 89 -18.67 -1.66 13.09
N VAL A 90 -17.40 -2.01 13.07
CA VAL A 90 -16.49 -1.86 11.91
C VAL A 90 -16.59 -3.12 11.05
N ARG A 91 -16.99 -2.96 9.79
CA ARG A 91 -17.25 -4.07 8.88
C ARG A 91 -16.14 -4.23 7.85
N PHE A 92 -15.73 -5.46 7.62
CA PHE A 92 -14.82 -5.79 6.54
C PHE A 92 -15.43 -5.45 5.17
N GLY A 93 -14.62 -4.82 4.31
CA GLY A 93 -15.05 -4.36 2.98
C GLY A 93 -15.72 -2.98 2.96
N GLU A 94 -16.32 -2.54 4.06
CA GLU A 94 -16.94 -1.22 4.19
C GLU A 94 -16.01 -0.23 4.91
N ASN A 95 -15.53 -0.60 6.09
CA ASN A 95 -14.70 0.26 6.94
C ASN A 95 -13.27 -0.29 7.13
N LEU A 96 -13.09 -1.59 7.01
CA LEU A 96 -11.82 -2.27 7.08
C LEU A 96 -11.43 -2.70 5.68
N ASN A 97 -10.37 -2.15 5.14
CA ASN A 97 -9.91 -2.39 3.78
C ASN A 97 -8.39 -2.38 3.67
N ALA A 98 -7.92 -2.87 2.54
CA ALA A 98 -6.55 -2.74 2.11
C ALA A 98 -6.49 -2.71 0.58
N TYR A 99 -5.39 -2.22 0.03
CA TYR A 99 -5.07 -2.39 -1.38
C TYR A 99 -3.57 -2.54 -1.57
N THR A 100 -3.19 -3.31 -2.57
CA THR A 100 -1.82 -3.46 -3.04
C THR A 100 -1.72 -2.87 -4.44
N SER A 101 -0.78 -1.96 -4.63
CA SER A 101 -0.40 -1.47 -5.94
C SER A 101 1.01 -1.91 -6.30
N ILE A 102 1.53 -1.40 -7.41
CA ILE A 102 2.89 -1.71 -7.84
C ILE A 102 3.91 -1.12 -6.87
N ASP A 103 3.67 0.10 -6.36
CA ASP A 103 4.64 0.84 -5.55
C ASP A 103 4.34 0.88 -4.06
N GLU A 104 3.11 0.57 -3.66
CA GLU A 104 2.66 0.75 -2.28
C GLU A 104 1.56 -0.25 -1.90
N THR A 105 1.44 -0.47 -0.60
CA THR A 105 0.33 -1.21 0.02
C THR A 105 -0.20 -0.39 1.17
N VAL A 106 -1.51 -0.22 1.26
CA VAL A 106 -2.15 0.59 2.30
C VAL A 106 -3.25 -0.22 2.98
N TYR A 107 -3.28 -0.15 4.29
CA TYR A 107 -4.30 -0.77 5.16
C TYR A 107 -5.03 0.33 5.92
N ASN A 108 -6.33 0.21 6.05
CA ASN A 108 -7.12 1.22 6.74
C ASN A 108 -8.28 0.63 7.55
N ILE A 109 -8.57 1.30 8.66
CA ILE A 109 -9.71 1.06 9.51
C ILE A 109 -10.41 2.40 9.66
N ASN A 110 -11.57 2.56 9.01
CA ASN A 110 -12.24 3.84 8.91
C ASN A 110 -13.50 3.90 9.75
N ASN A 111 -13.89 5.11 10.12
CA ASN A 111 -15.13 5.38 10.84
C ASN A 111 -15.26 4.58 12.14
N VAL A 112 -14.16 4.44 12.85
CA VAL A 112 -14.11 3.70 14.12
C VAL A 112 -14.76 4.52 15.25
N PRO A 113 -15.67 3.93 16.04
CA PRO A 113 -16.26 4.63 17.18
C PRO A 113 -15.26 4.72 18.36
N VAL A 114 -14.62 5.87 18.50
CA VAL A 114 -13.58 6.10 19.52
C VAL A 114 -14.18 6.61 20.83
N ILE A 115 -15.16 5.91 21.34
CA ILE A 115 -15.92 6.26 22.55
C ILE A 115 -15.18 5.93 23.85
N ARG A 116 -14.05 5.24 23.78
CA ARG A 116 -13.16 4.91 24.90
C ARG A 116 -11.74 4.65 24.41
N ASP A 117 -10.74 4.95 25.25
CA ASP A 117 -9.32 4.86 24.90
C ASP A 117 -8.87 3.47 24.46
N GLY A 118 -9.45 2.41 25.04
CA GLY A 118 -9.13 1.03 24.66
C GLY A 118 -9.40 0.70 23.19
N ILE A 119 -10.32 1.39 22.54
CA ILE A 119 -10.60 1.21 21.10
C ILE A 119 -9.45 1.80 20.28
N VAL A 120 -8.99 3.00 20.61
CA VAL A 120 -7.85 3.63 19.93
C VAL A 120 -6.60 2.75 20.09
N ASP A 121 -6.31 2.31 21.28
CA ASP A 121 -5.17 1.45 21.60
C ASP A 121 -5.21 0.13 20.80
N SER A 122 -6.37 -0.49 20.70
CA SER A 122 -6.53 -1.72 19.94
C SER A 122 -6.39 -1.52 18.44
N CYS A 123 -6.88 -0.41 17.89
CA CYS A 123 -6.67 -0.08 16.49
C CYS A 123 -5.17 0.17 16.19
N LEU A 124 -4.48 0.88 17.07
CA LEU A 124 -3.03 1.07 16.94
C LEU A 124 -2.26 -0.26 17.04
N LEU A 125 -2.72 -1.18 17.91
CA LEU A 125 -2.14 -2.51 18.02
C LEU A 125 -2.35 -3.33 16.75
N ILE A 126 -3.48 -3.21 16.09
CA ILE A 126 -3.71 -3.82 14.77
C ILE A 126 -2.70 -3.29 13.75
N LEU A 127 -2.51 -1.96 13.68
CA LEU A 127 -1.51 -1.37 12.79
C LEU A 127 -0.10 -1.89 13.11
N HIS A 128 0.24 -2.02 14.39
CA HIS A 128 1.50 -2.58 14.85
C HIS A 128 1.69 -4.02 14.36
N ASP A 129 0.68 -4.85 14.51
CA ASP A 129 0.75 -6.25 14.11
C ASP A 129 0.86 -6.41 12.60
N TRP A 130 0.17 -5.57 11.84
CA TRP A 130 0.36 -5.53 10.39
C TRP A 130 1.80 -5.13 10.02
N ALA A 131 2.37 -4.18 10.75
CA ALA A 131 3.72 -3.70 10.48
C ALA A 131 4.81 -4.74 10.74
N ASN A 132 4.66 -5.57 11.78
CA ASN A 132 5.77 -6.38 12.30
C ASN A 132 5.41 -7.78 12.82
N ASP A 133 4.15 -8.10 13.04
CA ASP A 133 3.75 -9.28 13.80
C ASP A 133 2.74 -10.20 13.06
N LEU A 134 2.86 -10.33 11.75
CA LEU A 134 2.09 -11.33 11.00
C LEU A 134 2.55 -12.74 11.40
N THR A 135 1.61 -13.64 11.62
CA THR A 135 1.92 -15.03 11.97
C THR A 135 2.41 -15.83 10.78
N LEU A 136 1.83 -15.61 9.60
CA LEU A 136 2.13 -16.33 8.35
C LEU A 136 2.15 -17.85 8.55
N ALA A 137 1.10 -18.37 9.19
CA ALA A 137 0.95 -19.80 9.46
C ALA A 137 0.76 -20.58 8.16
N GLU A 138 1.42 -21.71 8.02
CA GLU A 138 1.39 -22.53 6.79
C GLU A 138 -0.01 -22.92 6.37
N ALA A 139 -0.86 -23.34 7.32
CA ALA A 139 -2.25 -23.70 7.04
C ALA A 139 -3.07 -22.53 6.51
N GLU A 140 -2.85 -21.33 7.03
CA GLU A 140 -3.54 -20.11 6.57
C GLU A 140 -3.03 -19.67 5.20
N ILE A 141 -1.73 -19.81 4.94
CA ILE A 141 -1.16 -19.57 3.61
C ILE A 141 -1.78 -20.51 2.58
N ASP A 142 -1.85 -21.82 2.87
CA ASP A 142 -2.43 -22.82 1.96
C ASP A 142 -3.90 -22.53 1.69
N ASN A 143 -4.68 -22.15 2.71
CA ASN A 143 -6.08 -21.76 2.53
C ASN A 143 -6.22 -20.53 1.61
N GLU A 144 -5.33 -19.56 1.77
CA GLU A 144 -5.39 -18.32 1.00
C GLU A 144 -4.97 -18.48 -0.46
N ARG A 145 -4.14 -19.48 -0.79
CA ARG A 145 -3.78 -19.79 -2.19
C ARG A 145 -5.02 -19.99 -3.06
N GLY A 146 -6.00 -20.72 -2.57
CA GLY A 146 -7.27 -20.95 -3.28
C GLY A 146 -8.07 -19.67 -3.48
N VAL A 147 -8.10 -18.79 -2.48
CA VAL A 147 -8.80 -17.50 -2.55
C VAL A 147 -8.19 -16.61 -3.62
N ILE A 148 -6.88 -16.46 -3.61
CA ILE A 148 -6.16 -15.61 -4.59
C ILE A 148 -6.20 -16.26 -5.99
N HIS A 149 -6.11 -17.57 -6.09
CA HIS A 149 -6.28 -18.28 -7.36
C HIS A 149 -7.65 -17.97 -7.99
N GLU A 150 -8.71 -17.98 -7.20
CA GLU A 150 -10.05 -17.65 -7.67
C GLU A 150 -10.18 -16.16 -8.06
N GLU A 151 -9.57 -15.27 -7.30
CA GLU A 151 -9.49 -13.86 -7.65
C GLU A 151 -8.78 -13.65 -8.99
N TRP A 152 -7.63 -14.31 -9.19
CA TRP A 152 -6.91 -14.29 -10.46
C TRP A 152 -7.81 -14.80 -11.61
N ARG A 153 -8.48 -15.93 -11.40
CA ARG A 153 -9.35 -16.53 -12.40
C ARG A 153 -10.50 -15.60 -12.81
N THR A 154 -11.18 -15.00 -11.84
CA THR A 154 -12.30 -14.08 -12.10
C THR A 154 -11.86 -12.75 -12.69
N GLY A 155 -10.63 -12.34 -12.43
CA GLY A 155 -10.02 -11.13 -12.99
C GLY A 155 -9.55 -11.28 -14.44
N GLN A 156 -9.48 -12.51 -14.99
CA GLN A 156 -8.97 -12.82 -16.35
C GLN A 156 -10.01 -12.55 -17.46
N GLY A 157 -10.62 -11.37 -17.46
CA GLY A 157 -11.46 -10.93 -18.58
C GLY A 157 -10.63 -10.47 -19.78
N ALA A 158 -11.32 -10.22 -20.93
CA ALA A 158 -10.65 -9.82 -22.18
C ALA A 158 -9.73 -8.62 -22.03
N MET A 159 -10.18 -7.60 -21.29
CA MET A 159 -9.38 -6.39 -21.05
C MET A 159 -8.09 -6.69 -20.28
N MET A 160 -8.14 -7.51 -19.24
CA MET A 160 -6.95 -7.88 -18.47
C MET A 160 -5.99 -8.70 -19.32
N ARG A 161 -6.47 -9.68 -20.07
CA ARG A 161 -5.62 -10.47 -20.96
C ARG A 161 -4.92 -9.62 -22.03
N MET A 162 -5.61 -8.63 -22.60
CA MET A 162 -5.02 -7.69 -23.54
C MET A 162 -4.01 -6.76 -22.88
N TYR A 163 -4.33 -6.27 -21.68
CA TYR A 163 -3.46 -5.40 -20.91
C TYR A 163 -2.15 -6.10 -20.53
N GLU A 164 -2.22 -7.32 -20.04
CA GLU A 164 -1.04 -8.14 -19.71
C GLU A 164 -0.14 -8.39 -20.94
N LYS A 165 -0.72 -8.54 -22.13
CA LYS A 165 0.04 -8.68 -23.38
C LYS A 165 0.70 -7.38 -23.83
N ALA A 166 0.05 -6.24 -23.62
CA ALA A 166 0.53 -4.95 -24.09
C ALA A 166 1.57 -4.34 -23.15
N LEU A 167 1.44 -4.58 -21.83
CA LEU A 167 2.22 -3.92 -20.80
C LEU A 167 3.75 -4.10 -20.94
N PRO A 168 4.28 -5.31 -21.19
CA PRO A 168 5.73 -5.51 -21.34
C PRO A 168 6.33 -4.70 -22.47
N LYS A 169 5.60 -4.49 -23.56
CA LYS A 169 6.04 -3.67 -24.69
C LYS A 169 5.91 -2.18 -24.39
N ALA A 170 4.81 -1.77 -23.78
CA ALA A 170 4.57 -0.38 -23.41
C ALA A 170 5.62 0.15 -22.43
N PHE A 171 6.07 -0.70 -21.50
CA PHE A 171 7.10 -0.41 -20.50
C PHE A 171 8.38 -1.22 -20.72
N GLU A 172 8.78 -1.38 -22.00
CA GLU A 172 9.99 -2.13 -22.36
C GLU A 172 11.22 -1.60 -21.62
N GLY A 173 12.01 -2.53 -21.07
CA GLY A 173 13.21 -2.19 -20.29
C GLY A 173 12.91 -1.80 -18.84
N SER A 174 11.67 -1.90 -18.38
CA SER A 174 11.28 -1.62 -17.01
C SER A 174 10.57 -2.79 -16.34
N LYS A 175 10.84 -2.98 -15.08
CA LYS A 175 10.15 -3.95 -14.22
C LYS A 175 8.64 -3.69 -14.12
N TYR A 176 8.19 -2.44 -14.33
CA TYR A 176 6.77 -2.07 -14.37
C TYR A 176 5.96 -2.83 -15.43
N GLY A 177 6.58 -3.28 -16.49
CA GLY A 177 5.94 -4.10 -17.51
C GLY A 177 5.59 -5.52 -17.08
N HIS A 178 6.08 -5.97 -15.91
CA HIS A 178 6.03 -7.36 -15.46
C HIS A 178 5.63 -7.54 -14.00
N ARG A 179 5.04 -6.54 -13.37
CA ARG A 179 4.77 -6.55 -11.92
C ARG A 179 3.35 -6.12 -11.56
N LEU A 180 2.36 -6.64 -12.28
CA LEU A 180 0.98 -6.49 -11.83
C LEU A 180 0.80 -7.18 -10.46
N PRO A 181 0.12 -6.55 -9.51
CA PRO A 181 0.00 -7.07 -8.14
C PRO A 181 -0.61 -8.45 -8.02
N ILE A 182 -1.52 -8.82 -8.91
CA ILE A 182 -2.14 -10.17 -8.91
C ILE A 182 -1.11 -11.29 -9.08
N GLY A 183 0.02 -10.99 -9.70
CA GLY A 183 1.11 -11.95 -9.91
C GLY A 183 0.82 -13.00 -10.95
N THR A 184 1.50 -14.13 -10.83
CA THR A 184 1.36 -15.30 -11.71
C THR A 184 0.80 -16.48 -10.93
N ILE A 185 -0.05 -17.24 -11.59
CA ILE A 185 -0.70 -18.41 -10.96
C ILE A 185 0.32 -19.48 -10.56
N GLU A 186 1.37 -19.64 -11.32
CA GLU A 186 2.45 -20.59 -11.05
C GLU A 186 3.16 -20.27 -9.72
N VAL A 187 3.38 -19.00 -9.44
CA VAL A 187 3.97 -18.57 -8.15
C VAL A 187 2.97 -18.74 -7.03
N ILE A 188 1.74 -18.25 -7.21
CA ILE A 188 0.69 -18.31 -6.17
C ILE A 188 0.44 -19.74 -5.71
N ASP A 189 0.38 -20.68 -6.63
CA ASP A 189 0.10 -22.09 -6.31
C ASP A 189 1.29 -22.83 -5.69
N ASN A 190 2.54 -22.36 -5.91
CA ASN A 190 3.72 -23.16 -5.63
C ASN A 190 4.79 -22.48 -4.76
N PHE A 191 4.69 -21.19 -4.43
CA PHE A 191 5.75 -20.57 -3.63
C PHE A 191 5.94 -21.28 -2.29
N PRO A 192 7.20 -21.49 -1.83
CA PRO A 192 7.44 -22.05 -0.50
C PRO A 192 7.09 -21.01 0.57
N TYR A 193 6.57 -21.45 1.71
CA TYR A 193 6.17 -20.54 2.82
C TYR A 193 7.27 -19.57 3.20
N GLN A 194 8.51 -20.01 3.17
CA GLN A 194 9.66 -19.17 3.53
C GLN A 194 9.82 -17.98 2.58
N ALA A 195 9.47 -18.10 1.31
CA ALA A 195 9.54 -16.99 0.36
C ALA A 195 8.63 -15.81 0.77
N LEU A 196 7.44 -16.10 1.30
CA LEU A 196 6.54 -15.08 1.81
C LEU A 196 7.08 -14.43 3.08
N ARG A 197 7.61 -15.23 4.01
CA ARG A 197 8.23 -14.75 5.24
C ARG A 197 9.45 -13.88 4.95
N ASP A 198 10.32 -14.31 4.03
CA ASP A 198 11.49 -13.55 3.60
C ASP A 198 11.11 -12.20 2.99
N TYR A 199 10.06 -12.16 2.16
CA TYR A 199 9.54 -10.94 1.57
C TYR A 199 9.02 -9.99 2.66
N TYR A 200 8.25 -10.50 3.61
CA TYR A 200 7.73 -9.72 4.74
C TYR A 200 8.85 -9.14 5.60
N GLU A 201 9.81 -9.95 6.03
CA GLU A 201 10.95 -9.54 6.86
C GLU A 201 11.86 -8.53 6.16
N LYS A 202 12.04 -8.68 4.84
CA LYS A 202 12.89 -7.80 4.04
C LYS A 202 12.30 -6.42 3.86
N TRP A 203 10.98 -6.31 3.62
CA TRP A 203 10.36 -5.10 3.15
C TRP A 203 9.42 -4.41 4.13
N TYR A 204 8.72 -5.15 5.01
CA TYR A 204 7.89 -4.56 6.06
C TYR A 204 8.78 -4.13 7.22
N ARG A 205 9.30 -2.94 7.12
CA ARG A 205 10.26 -2.38 8.06
C ARG A 205 9.98 -0.89 8.31
N PRO A 206 10.37 -0.35 9.48
CA PRO A 206 9.99 0.99 9.90
C PRO A 206 10.29 2.11 8.92
N ASP A 207 11.42 2.07 8.21
CA ASP A 207 11.81 3.11 7.24
C ASP A 207 10.94 3.16 5.98
N GLN A 208 10.12 2.13 5.74
CA GLN A 208 9.16 2.04 4.64
C GLN A 208 7.72 2.24 5.08
N GLN A 209 7.49 2.58 6.34
CA GLN A 209 6.16 2.61 6.94
C GLN A 209 5.75 4.01 7.40
N GLY A 210 4.50 4.34 7.16
CA GLY A 210 3.89 5.57 7.66
C GLY A 210 2.53 5.29 8.28
N ILE A 211 2.26 5.89 9.44
CA ILE A 211 0.99 5.80 10.16
C ILE A 211 0.25 7.12 10.02
N VAL A 212 -1.05 7.05 9.76
CA VAL A 212 -1.94 8.22 9.76
C VAL A 212 -3.11 7.93 10.69
N VAL A 213 -3.36 8.83 11.62
CA VAL A 213 -4.52 8.79 12.51
C VAL A 213 -5.23 10.14 12.44
N VAL A 214 -6.49 10.11 12.02
CA VAL A 214 -7.30 11.32 11.86
C VAL A 214 -8.66 11.10 12.48
N GLY A 215 -9.10 12.01 13.34
CA GLY A 215 -10.43 11.94 13.91
C GLY A 215 -10.55 12.62 15.26
N ASP A 216 -11.61 12.26 15.97
CA ASP A 216 -11.92 12.81 17.29
C ASP A 216 -11.09 12.11 18.38
N ILE A 217 -9.80 12.41 18.37
CA ILE A 217 -8.77 11.81 19.23
C ILE A 217 -7.90 12.89 19.88
N ASP A 218 -7.29 12.53 20.99
CA ASP A 218 -6.26 13.34 21.64
C ASP A 218 -4.90 13.07 20.95
N VAL A 219 -4.38 14.09 20.25
CA VAL A 219 -3.14 13.99 19.48
C VAL A 219 -1.95 13.58 20.35
N ASP A 220 -1.82 14.13 21.55
CA ASP A 220 -0.70 13.83 22.47
C ASP A 220 -0.76 12.40 22.97
N LYS A 221 -1.96 11.89 23.30
CA LYS A 221 -2.15 10.50 23.73
C LYS A 221 -1.85 9.51 22.60
N VAL A 222 -2.31 9.81 21.38
CA VAL A 222 -2.05 8.96 20.21
C VAL A 222 -0.56 8.94 19.90
N GLU A 223 0.12 10.09 19.92
CA GLU A 223 1.55 10.16 19.72
C GLU A 223 2.33 9.36 20.76
N ALA A 224 1.98 9.51 22.04
CA ALA A 224 2.61 8.73 23.11
C ALA A 224 2.43 7.22 22.92
N LYS A 225 1.25 6.79 22.50
CA LYS A 225 0.96 5.37 22.24
C LYS A 225 1.70 4.83 21.03
N ILE A 226 1.83 5.61 19.96
CA ILE A 226 2.65 5.24 18.80
C ILE A 226 4.11 5.05 19.21
N LYS A 227 4.67 5.98 19.97
CA LYS A 227 6.02 5.87 20.51
C LYS A 227 6.22 4.62 21.37
N GLU A 228 5.27 4.33 22.24
CA GLU A 228 5.30 3.15 23.11
C GLU A 228 5.23 1.84 22.30
N MET A 229 4.32 1.74 21.34
CA MET A 229 4.09 0.50 20.59
C MET A 229 5.09 0.23 19.48
N PHE A 230 5.56 1.24 18.79
CA PHE A 230 6.33 1.08 17.55
C PHE A 230 7.84 1.30 17.70
N SER A 231 8.30 1.93 18.79
CA SER A 231 9.73 2.25 18.96
C SER A 231 10.62 1.03 19.12
N HIS A 232 10.08 -0.09 19.60
CA HIS A 232 10.83 -1.33 19.78
C HIS A 232 11.09 -2.09 18.48
N ILE A 233 10.37 -1.77 17.40
CA ILE A 233 10.53 -2.44 16.11
C ILE A 233 11.90 -2.04 15.54
N GLN A 234 12.70 -3.05 15.21
CA GLN A 234 14.05 -2.85 14.69
C GLN A 234 14.07 -2.99 13.18
N MET A 235 14.99 -2.24 12.55
CA MET A 235 15.36 -2.46 11.17
C MET A 235 16.07 -3.81 11.01
N PRO A 236 15.90 -4.50 9.85
CA PRO A 236 16.70 -5.68 9.55
C PRO A 236 18.21 -5.34 9.56
N GLU A 237 19.04 -6.33 9.85
CA GLU A 237 20.48 -6.20 9.64
C GLU A 237 20.78 -6.03 8.14
N ASN A 238 21.68 -5.08 7.82
CA ASN A 238 22.05 -4.76 6.43
C ASN A 238 20.82 -4.61 5.52
N PRO A 239 19.93 -3.65 5.81
CA PRO A 239 18.67 -3.52 5.10
C PRO A 239 18.93 -3.30 3.61
N ALA A 240 18.19 -4.03 2.77
CA ALA A 240 18.25 -3.84 1.34
C ALA A 240 17.82 -2.42 0.95
N GLU A 241 18.50 -1.82 -0.01
CA GLU A 241 18.09 -0.54 -0.55
C GLU A 241 16.72 -0.68 -1.25
N ARG A 242 15.81 0.26 -0.96
CA ARG A 242 14.56 0.39 -1.69
C ARG A 242 14.85 1.13 -3.00
N VAL A 243 15.15 0.39 -4.04
CA VAL A 243 15.41 0.95 -5.37
C VAL A 243 14.09 1.40 -6.01
N TYR A 244 14.07 2.63 -6.53
CA TYR A 244 12.96 3.15 -7.32
C TYR A 244 13.23 2.87 -8.80
N GLU A 245 12.46 1.94 -9.35
CA GLU A 245 12.55 1.56 -10.75
C GLU A 245 12.18 2.71 -11.67
N THR A 246 12.86 2.80 -12.80
CA THR A 246 12.59 3.79 -13.83
C THR A 246 11.94 3.14 -15.05
N ILE A 247 11.21 3.93 -15.81
CA ILE A 247 10.70 3.56 -17.12
C ILE A 247 11.54 4.30 -18.14
N PRO A 248 12.34 3.59 -18.97
CA PRO A 248 13.15 4.24 -19.97
C PRO A 248 12.31 5.07 -20.95
N ASP A 249 12.85 6.22 -21.34
CA ASP A 249 12.22 7.02 -22.37
C ASP A 249 12.39 6.34 -23.73
N ASN A 250 11.42 6.51 -24.62
CA ASN A 250 11.46 5.95 -25.97
C ASN A 250 11.70 7.07 -27.00
N LYS A 251 12.62 6.81 -27.94
CA LYS A 251 12.92 7.73 -29.03
C LYS A 251 11.86 7.72 -30.13
N GLU A 252 11.26 6.57 -30.32
CA GLU A 252 10.23 6.35 -31.33
C GLU A 252 8.92 5.92 -30.65
N THR A 253 7.81 6.16 -31.32
CA THR A 253 6.50 5.74 -30.83
C THR A 253 6.46 4.22 -30.68
N ILE A 254 6.11 3.77 -29.47
CA ILE A 254 5.86 2.36 -29.19
C ILE A 254 4.42 2.06 -29.58
N VAL A 255 4.22 1.07 -30.42
CA VAL A 255 2.89 0.60 -30.81
C VAL A 255 2.69 -0.81 -30.28
N THR A 256 1.63 -1.01 -29.53
CA THR A 256 1.19 -2.33 -29.07
C THR A 256 -0.19 -2.63 -29.61
N ILE A 257 -0.40 -3.85 -30.09
CA ILE A 257 -1.69 -4.31 -30.57
C ILE A 257 -2.00 -5.62 -29.85
N ALA A 258 -3.06 -5.61 -29.05
CA ALA A 258 -3.56 -6.80 -28.38
C ALA A 258 -4.97 -7.10 -28.89
N LYS A 259 -5.24 -8.38 -29.14
CA LYS A 259 -6.54 -8.84 -29.61
C LYS A 259 -7.06 -9.93 -28.69
N ASP A 260 -8.36 -9.89 -28.43
CA ASP A 260 -9.06 -10.94 -27.70
C ASP A 260 -10.43 -11.15 -28.34
N LYS A 261 -10.82 -12.43 -28.51
CA LYS A 261 -12.09 -12.79 -29.16
C LYS A 261 -13.33 -12.34 -28.41
N GLU A 262 -13.19 -12.10 -27.09
CA GLU A 262 -14.29 -11.68 -26.22
C GLU A 262 -14.39 -10.16 -26.09
N GLN A 263 -13.44 -9.41 -26.68
CA GLN A 263 -13.49 -7.95 -26.67
C GLN A 263 -14.42 -7.44 -27.79
N PRO A 264 -15.56 -6.82 -27.47
CA PRO A 264 -16.55 -6.42 -28.45
C PRO A 264 -16.19 -5.13 -29.21
N ASN A 265 -15.34 -4.30 -28.61
CA ASN A 265 -15.02 -2.96 -29.14
C ASN A 265 -13.54 -2.79 -29.36
N VAL A 266 -13.20 -1.92 -30.32
CA VAL A 266 -11.82 -1.42 -30.48
C VAL A 266 -11.62 -0.27 -29.50
N ILE A 267 -10.53 -0.35 -28.74
CA ILE A 267 -10.11 0.70 -27.81
C ILE A 267 -8.71 1.16 -28.22
N VAL A 268 -8.52 2.45 -28.31
CA VAL A 268 -7.23 3.07 -28.57
C VAL A 268 -6.80 3.87 -27.36
N TYR A 269 -5.64 3.54 -26.82
CA TYR A 269 -5.01 4.30 -25.73
C TYR A 269 -3.82 5.06 -26.31
N LEU A 270 -3.73 6.34 -25.98
CA LEU A 270 -2.57 7.17 -26.26
C LEU A 270 -1.92 7.52 -24.92
N TRP A 271 -0.71 7.03 -24.70
CA TRP A 271 0.05 7.27 -23.48
C TRP A 271 1.21 8.21 -23.74
N HIS A 272 1.23 9.32 -23.03
CA HIS A 272 2.36 10.23 -22.97
C HIS A 272 3.15 9.97 -21.69
N LYS A 273 4.30 9.31 -21.81
CA LYS A 273 5.20 9.09 -20.68
C LYS A 273 5.98 10.37 -20.37
N HIS A 274 6.07 10.72 -19.13
CA HIS A 274 6.88 11.83 -18.65
C HIS A 274 7.54 11.47 -17.32
N PRO A 275 8.65 12.13 -16.91
CA PRO A 275 9.24 11.91 -15.61
C PRO A 275 8.23 12.15 -14.50
N ALA A 276 8.32 11.34 -13.43
CA ALA A 276 7.51 11.56 -12.23
C ALA A 276 7.86 12.91 -11.61
N VAL A 277 6.84 13.63 -11.14
CA VAL A 277 7.06 14.87 -10.41
C VAL A 277 7.67 14.55 -9.05
N PRO A 278 8.81 15.15 -8.65
CA PRO A 278 9.37 14.96 -7.32
C PRO A 278 8.36 15.36 -6.22
N ASN A 279 8.36 14.65 -5.10
CA ASN A 279 7.42 14.93 -4.00
C ASN A 279 7.53 16.37 -3.49
N GLU A 280 8.73 16.94 -3.47
CA GLU A 280 8.99 18.33 -3.08
C GLU A 280 8.29 19.34 -3.99
N ALA A 281 8.13 19.02 -5.26
CA ALA A 281 7.44 19.89 -6.22
C ALA A 281 5.91 19.75 -6.16
N LYS A 282 5.39 18.65 -5.61
CA LYS A 282 3.94 18.41 -5.48
C LYS A 282 3.25 19.36 -4.48
N VAL A 283 4.02 19.99 -3.59
CA VAL A 283 3.52 20.98 -2.63
C VAL A 283 3.51 22.41 -3.19
N SER A 284 3.48 22.57 -4.49
CA SER A 284 3.46 23.86 -5.18
C SER A 284 2.10 24.12 -5.83
N MET A 285 1.70 25.40 -5.88
CA MET A 285 0.51 25.83 -6.60
C MET A 285 0.59 25.47 -8.09
N GLN A 286 1.80 25.49 -8.65
CA GLN A 286 2.02 25.10 -10.04
C GLN A 286 1.63 23.62 -10.31
N TYR A 287 1.90 22.74 -9.37
CA TYR A 287 1.51 21.33 -9.48
C TYR A 287 -0.02 21.15 -9.37
N LEU A 288 -0.67 21.96 -8.53
CA LEU A 288 -2.13 21.87 -8.35
C LEU A 288 -2.95 22.31 -9.58
N VAL A 289 -2.37 23.15 -10.43
CA VAL A 289 -3.08 23.67 -11.62
C VAL A 289 -2.71 22.94 -12.91
N GLN A 290 -1.85 21.93 -12.86
CA GLN A 290 -1.55 21.01 -13.95
C GLN A 290 -2.51 19.82 -13.96
#